data_907edb8e75d3457806f7cf24178f9506
#
_entry.id   907edb8e75d3457806f7cf24178f9506
#
_cell.length_a   1.000
_cell.length_b   1.000
_cell.length_c   1.000
_cell.angle_alpha   90.00
_cell.angle_beta   90.00
_cell.angle_gamma   90.00
#
_symmetry.space_group_name_H-M   'P 1'
#
loop_
_entity.id
_entity.type
_entity.pdbx_description
1 polymer ?
#
loop_
_entity_poly.entity_id
_entity_poly.type
_entity_poly.pdbx_seq_one_letter_code
_entity_poly.pdbx_strand_id
1 'polypeptide(L)'
;MHLKTVLATSMLFATPALAGDVAYEVDGEQFTGYFAEASDPKGLVLIVHDWDGMTDYERKRADMLAEMGYNAFALDMFGNDTPTETVDHRRAATGALYQDRERMRALLQAGIAQATEQSGDGQMVVMGYCFGGAVTLEMARSDMAGQANGYATFHGGLSTPEGQSWDGDEPPLLVLHGGADTSITMEDVASLANELEAAGNTYSIEVYSKAPHAFTVFGSNRYQERADTASWDAFSDFLAERFPG
;
A
#
# COMPACT_ATOMS: atom_id res chain seq x y z
N MET A 1 48.27 -26.52 31.24
CA MET A 1 48.00 -25.10 30.98
C MET A 1 46.82 -25.07 30.02
N HIS A 2 45.59 -24.87 30.52
CA HIS A 2 44.38 -24.95 29.72
C HIS A 2 43.98 -23.51 29.33
N LEU A 3 44.07 -23.21 28.07
CA LEU A 3 43.64 -21.94 27.51
C LEU A 3 42.10 -21.90 27.40
N LYS A 4 41.42 -21.07 28.17
CA LYS A 4 39.97 -20.85 28.06
C LYS A 4 39.72 -19.83 26.98
N THR A 5 39.17 -20.28 25.86
CA THR A 5 38.68 -19.40 24.78
C THR A 5 37.40 -18.75 25.28
N VAL A 6 37.40 -17.44 25.44
CA VAL A 6 36.22 -16.63 25.71
C VAL A 6 35.58 -16.29 24.36
N LEU A 7 34.41 -16.85 24.04
CA LEU A 7 33.59 -16.40 22.94
C LEU A 7 32.94 -15.06 23.37
N ALA A 8 33.31 -13.99 22.69
CA ALA A 8 32.60 -12.72 22.78
C ALA A 8 31.36 -12.80 21.90
N THR A 9 30.17 -12.84 22.51
CA THR A 9 28.89 -12.73 21.83
C THR A 9 28.69 -11.23 21.51
N SER A 10 28.85 -10.87 20.25
CA SER A 10 28.49 -9.53 19.76
C SER A 10 26.97 -9.39 19.79
N MET A 11 26.42 -8.62 20.73
CA MET A 11 25.06 -8.14 20.66
C MET A 11 25.00 -7.08 19.55
N LEU A 12 24.38 -7.41 18.42
CA LEU A 12 23.94 -6.40 17.45
C LEU A 12 22.83 -5.59 18.12
N PHE A 13 23.12 -4.35 18.50
CA PHE A 13 22.10 -3.36 18.81
C PHE A 13 21.49 -2.94 17.47
N ALA A 14 20.25 -3.33 17.21
CA ALA A 14 19.49 -2.72 16.14
C ALA A 14 19.40 -1.21 16.43
N THR A 15 19.90 -0.39 15.52
CA THR A 15 19.63 1.05 15.55
C THR A 15 18.13 1.25 15.42
N PRO A 16 17.50 2.13 16.21
CA PRO A 16 16.07 2.40 16.01
C PRO A 16 15.88 2.91 14.58
N ALA A 17 14.88 2.36 13.88
CA ALA A 17 14.44 2.84 12.59
C ALA A 17 14.15 4.35 12.69
N LEU A 18 14.66 5.15 11.76
CA LEU A 18 14.26 6.55 11.66
C LEU A 18 12.88 6.58 11.00
N ALA A 19 11.93 7.20 11.69
CA ALA A 19 10.58 7.35 11.15
C ALA A 19 10.11 8.79 11.38
N GLY A 20 9.43 9.37 10.39
CA GLY A 20 8.98 10.75 10.49
C GLY A 20 8.17 11.26 9.30
N ASP A 21 7.51 12.38 9.52
CA ASP A 21 6.78 13.09 8.51
C ASP A 21 7.72 13.69 7.46
N VAL A 22 7.32 13.58 6.20
CA VAL A 22 8.03 14.13 5.03
C VAL A 22 7.11 15.12 4.33
N ALA A 23 7.46 16.40 4.41
CA ALA A 23 6.72 17.46 3.71
C ALA A 23 7.23 17.56 2.27
N TYR A 24 6.32 17.68 1.32
CA TYR A 24 6.63 17.91 -0.10
C TYR A 24 5.56 18.77 -0.76
N GLU A 25 5.84 19.24 -1.98
CA GLU A 25 4.98 20.14 -2.73
C GLU A 25 4.65 19.55 -4.11
N VAL A 26 3.40 19.66 -4.52
CA VAL A 26 2.96 19.34 -5.87
C VAL A 26 2.12 20.50 -6.41
N ASP A 27 2.56 21.15 -7.48
CA ASP A 27 1.88 22.28 -8.12
C ASP A 27 1.51 23.45 -7.17
N GLY A 28 2.34 23.70 -6.16
CA GLY A 28 2.13 24.74 -5.16
C GLY A 28 1.26 24.34 -3.97
N GLU A 29 0.73 23.11 -3.95
CA GLU A 29 0.00 22.55 -2.82
C GLU A 29 0.94 21.74 -1.91
N GLN A 30 0.73 21.83 -0.60
CA GLN A 30 1.55 21.14 0.41
C GLN A 30 0.97 19.78 0.78
N PHE A 31 1.83 18.77 0.85
CA PHE A 31 1.51 17.39 1.22
C PHE A 31 2.40 16.93 2.37
N THR A 32 1.93 15.97 3.14
CA THR A 32 2.70 15.38 4.23
C THR A 32 2.57 13.86 4.19
N GLY A 33 3.61 13.19 3.67
CA GLY A 33 3.77 11.74 3.77
C GLY A 33 4.47 11.34 5.06
N TYR A 34 4.69 10.03 5.22
CA TYR A 34 5.42 9.47 6.35
C TYR A 34 6.40 8.42 5.88
N PHE A 35 7.68 8.56 6.24
CA PHE A 35 8.72 7.59 5.93
C PHE A 35 9.13 6.82 7.18
N ALA A 36 9.22 5.50 7.07
CA ALA A 36 9.77 4.61 8.07
C ALA A 36 10.95 3.84 7.45
N GLU A 37 12.14 4.01 8.04
CA GLU A 37 13.38 3.43 7.55
C GLU A 37 13.68 2.10 8.25
N ALA A 38 13.92 1.05 7.49
CA ALA A 38 14.44 -0.21 8.00
C ALA A 38 15.97 -0.14 8.19
N SER A 39 16.50 -0.84 9.19
CA SER A 39 17.95 -0.85 9.48
C SER A 39 18.81 -1.51 8.39
N ASP A 40 18.22 -2.46 7.64
CA ASP A 40 18.84 -3.17 6.50
C ASP A 40 17.72 -3.45 5.48
N PRO A 41 17.40 -2.46 4.64
CA PRO A 41 16.20 -2.52 3.82
C PRO A 41 16.35 -3.53 2.68
N LYS A 42 15.36 -4.41 2.56
CA LYS A 42 15.21 -5.39 1.46
C LYS A 42 14.60 -4.76 0.21
N GLY A 43 13.90 -3.64 0.37
CA GLY A 43 13.22 -2.90 -0.69
C GLY A 43 12.31 -1.82 -0.11
N LEU A 44 11.54 -1.17 -0.97
CA LEU A 44 10.65 -0.08 -0.64
C LEU A 44 9.19 -0.50 -0.80
N VAL A 45 8.34 -0.16 0.17
CA VAL A 45 6.88 -0.29 0.07
C VAL A 45 6.24 1.09 0.08
N LEU A 46 5.50 1.40 -0.99
CA LEU A 46 4.67 2.59 -1.08
C LEU A 46 3.26 2.26 -0.56
N ILE A 47 2.78 3.01 0.43
CA ILE A 47 1.44 2.84 1.03
C ILE A 47 0.53 3.96 0.55
N VAL A 48 -0.61 3.62 -0.04
CA VAL A 48 -1.66 4.59 -0.39
C VAL A 48 -2.77 4.48 0.66
N HIS A 49 -3.04 5.62 1.32
CA HIS A 49 -4.01 5.71 2.42
C HIS A 49 -5.45 5.42 1.99
N ASP A 50 -6.31 5.17 2.96
CA ASP A 50 -7.74 4.99 2.69
C ASP A 50 -8.47 6.35 2.51
N TRP A 51 -9.80 6.37 2.52
CA TRP A 51 -10.59 7.57 2.16
C TRP A 51 -10.54 8.71 3.18
N ASP A 52 -9.99 8.50 4.37
CA ASP A 52 -9.86 9.52 5.41
C ASP A 52 -8.49 10.23 5.46
N GLY A 53 -7.62 9.91 4.50
CA GLY A 53 -6.33 10.59 4.35
C GLY A 53 -5.24 9.94 5.19
N MET A 54 -4.12 10.64 5.32
CA MET A 54 -3.00 10.21 6.16
C MET A 54 -3.38 10.27 7.64
N THR A 55 -3.43 9.11 8.29
CA THR A 55 -3.76 8.96 9.71
C THR A 55 -2.68 8.18 10.47
N ASP A 56 -2.87 7.97 11.77
CA ASP A 56 -2.00 7.10 12.56
C ASP A 56 -2.03 5.63 12.09
N TYR A 57 -3.05 5.24 11.32
CA TYR A 57 -3.15 3.89 10.78
C TYR A 57 -2.06 3.63 9.72
N GLU A 58 -1.89 4.51 8.75
CA GLU A 58 -0.88 4.39 7.69
C GLU A 58 0.53 4.50 8.26
N ARG A 59 0.74 5.42 9.23
CA ARG A 59 2.02 5.56 9.96
C ARG A 59 2.38 4.25 10.65
N LYS A 60 1.44 3.65 11.38
CA LYS A 60 1.65 2.37 12.05
C LYS A 60 1.94 1.23 11.08
N ARG A 61 1.27 1.19 9.92
CA ARG A 61 1.55 0.20 8.88
C ARG A 61 2.95 0.38 8.28
N ALA A 62 3.39 1.62 8.10
CA ALA A 62 4.76 1.92 7.66
C ALA A 62 5.79 1.45 8.69
N ASP A 63 5.57 1.72 9.98
CA ASP A 63 6.45 1.24 11.06
C ASP A 63 6.54 -0.29 11.10
N MET A 64 5.40 -1.00 10.93
CA MET A 64 5.37 -2.45 10.87
C MET A 64 6.20 -3.00 9.69
N LEU A 65 6.17 -2.33 8.54
CA LEU A 65 7.00 -2.71 7.38
C LEU A 65 8.49 -2.48 7.64
N ALA A 66 8.84 -1.37 8.29
CA ALA A 66 10.22 -1.12 8.69
C ALA A 66 10.74 -2.17 9.67
N GLU A 67 9.92 -2.63 10.63
CA GLU A 67 10.22 -3.75 11.52
C GLU A 67 10.42 -5.08 10.77
N MET A 68 9.74 -5.27 9.62
CA MET A 68 9.91 -6.44 8.75
C MET A 68 11.13 -6.34 7.82
N GLY A 69 11.83 -5.20 7.82
CA GLY A 69 13.02 -4.96 7.00
C GLY A 69 12.72 -4.34 5.63
N TYR A 70 11.64 -3.59 5.48
CA TYR A 70 11.33 -2.84 4.26
C TYR A 70 11.26 -1.35 4.59
N ASN A 71 11.93 -0.51 3.80
CA ASN A 71 11.62 0.91 3.84
C ASN A 71 10.15 1.10 3.45
N ALA A 72 9.45 1.99 4.12
CA ALA A 72 8.05 2.25 3.82
C ALA A 72 7.76 3.73 3.72
N PHE A 73 7.02 4.13 2.70
CA PHE A 73 6.54 5.50 2.53
C PHE A 73 5.03 5.52 2.38
N ALA A 74 4.34 6.08 3.36
CA ALA A 74 2.92 6.36 3.25
C ALA A 74 2.74 7.75 2.61
N LEU A 75 2.21 7.77 1.39
CA LEU A 75 2.04 9.02 0.63
C LEU A 75 0.69 9.66 0.93
N ASP A 76 0.65 10.99 0.89
CA ASP A 76 -0.57 11.78 0.98
C ASP A 76 -1.12 12.04 -0.43
N MET A 77 -2.39 11.64 -0.66
CA MET A 77 -3.10 11.85 -1.93
C MET A 77 -4.04 13.06 -1.90
N PHE A 78 -4.23 13.69 -0.74
CA PHE A 78 -5.22 14.75 -0.61
C PHE A 78 -4.62 16.13 -0.40
N GLY A 79 -3.46 16.20 0.26
CA GLY A 79 -2.80 17.45 0.64
C GLY A 79 -3.31 18.03 1.96
N ASN A 80 -2.48 18.88 2.57
CA ASN A 80 -2.68 19.36 3.93
C ASN A 80 -3.95 20.22 4.13
N ASP A 81 -4.42 20.87 3.09
CA ASP A 81 -5.57 21.78 3.14
C ASP A 81 -6.90 21.09 2.79
N THR A 82 -6.88 19.79 2.44
CA THR A 82 -8.10 19.04 2.09
C THR A 82 -8.77 18.50 3.35
N PRO A 83 -10.03 18.90 3.64
CA PRO A 83 -10.73 18.42 4.82
C PRO A 83 -11.15 16.95 4.65
N THR A 84 -11.00 16.16 5.73
CA THR A 84 -11.38 14.73 5.76
C THR A 84 -12.19 14.36 7.02
N GLU A 85 -12.63 15.32 7.83
CA GLU A 85 -13.25 15.08 9.13
C GLU A 85 -14.66 14.49 9.03
N THR A 86 -15.37 14.78 7.94
CA THR A 86 -16.74 14.30 7.71
C THR A 86 -16.80 13.31 6.55
N VAL A 87 -17.86 12.49 6.54
CA VAL A 87 -18.12 11.56 5.42
C VAL A 87 -18.26 12.31 4.08
N ASP A 88 -18.87 13.50 4.09
CA ASP A 88 -19.05 14.29 2.86
C ASP A 88 -17.71 14.89 2.37
N HIS A 89 -16.83 15.33 3.27
CA HIS A 89 -15.48 15.76 2.93
C HIS A 89 -14.68 14.62 2.29
N ARG A 90 -14.69 13.43 2.89
CA ARG A 90 -13.99 12.24 2.36
C ARG A 90 -14.49 11.82 0.99
N ARG A 91 -15.81 11.85 0.80
CA ARG A 91 -16.42 11.59 -0.51
C ARG A 91 -16.03 12.63 -1.56
N ALA A 92 -15.97 13.89 -1.16
CA ALA A 92 -15.56 14.97 -2.06
C ALA A 92 -14.08 14.81 -2.47
N ALA A 93 -13.17 14.54 -1.51
CA ALA A 93 -11.75 14.34 -1.76
C ALA A 93 -11.49 13.13 -2.69
N THR A 94 -12.05 11.96 -2.37
CA THR A 94 -11.91 10.76 -3.22
C THR A 94 -12.59 10.94 -4.57
N GLY A 95 -13.77 11.56 -4.60
CA GLY A 95 -14.54 11.80 -5.82
C GLY A 95 -13.81 12.74 -6.79
N ALA A 96 -13.11 13.76 -6.28
CA ALA A 96 -12.30 14.65 -7.11
C ALA A 96 -11.20 13.88 -7.85
N LEU A 97 -10.48 13.00 -7.15
CA LEU A 97 -9.41 12.19 -7.75
C LEU A 97 -9.97 11.11 -8.70
N TYR A 98 -11.11 10.51 -8.39
CA TYR A 98 -11.74 9.57 -9.33
C TYR A 98 -12.20 10.23 -10.63
N GLN A 99 -12.53 11.52 -10.60
CA GLN A 99 -12.91 12.30 -11.79
C GLN A 99 -11.70 12.87 -12.53
N ASP A 100 -10.58 13.08 -11.85
CA ASP A 100 -9.32 13.57 -12.41
C ASP A 100 -8.19 12.57 -12.20
N ARG A 101 -8.13 11.59 -13.11
CA ARG A 101 -7.13 10.52 -13.03
C ARG A 101 -5.72 10.99 -13.41
N GLU A 102 -5.61 12.04 -14.18
CA GLU A 102 -4.31 12.66 -14.47
C GLU A 102 -3.72 13.27 -13.18
N ARG A 103 -4.55 13.99 -12.41
CA ARG A 103 -4.14 14.49 -11.10
C ARG A 103 -3.81 13.36 -10.14
N MET A 104 -4.62 12.30 -10.09
CA MET A 104 -4.34 11.12 -9.26
C MET A 104 -2.96 10.52 -9.58
N ARG A 105 -2.63 10.33 -10.85
CA ARG A 105 -1.32 9.81 -11.28
C ARG A 105 -0.18 10.79 -11.00
N ALA A 106 -0.39 12.09 -11.16
CA ALA A 106 0.61 13.11 -10.84
C ALA A 106 0.97 13.10 -9.35
N LEU A 107 -0.03 12.93 -8.45
CA LEU A 107 0.19 12.78 -7.02
C LEU A 107 0.92 11.49 -6.66
N LEU A 108 0.56 10.37 -7.30
CA LEU A 108 1.30 9.12 -7.18
C LEU A 108 2.76 9.29 -7.59
N GLN A 109 3.01 9.91 -8.75
CA GLN A 109 4.38 10.13 -9.25
C GLN A 109 5.20 11.00 -8.29
N ALA A 110 4.59 12.03 -7.69
CA ALA A 110 5.24 12.86 -6.69
C ALA A 110 5.56 12.05 -5.42
N GLY A 111 4.60 11.23 -4.95
CA GLY A 111 4.82 10.32 -3.82
C GLY A 111 5.94 9.31 -4.08
N ILE A 112 6.00 8.73 -5.27
CA ILE A 112 7.09 7.83 -5.70
C ILE A 112 8.44 8.55 -5.68
N ALA A 113 8.49 9.80 -6.18
CA ALA A 113 9.72 10.59 -6.18
C ALA A 113 10.22 10.83 -4.74
N GLN A 114 9.31 11.20 -3.83
CA GLN A 114 9.65 11.38 -2.41
C GLN A 114 10.09 10.06 -1.75
N ALA A 115 9.37 8.97 -1.99
CA ALA A 115 9.73 7.66 -1.46
C ALA A 115 11.14 7.23 -1.93
N THR A 116 11.45 7.43 -3.20
CA THR A 116 12.78 7.12 -3.78
C THR A 116 13.86 8.03 -3.22
N GLU A 117 13.59 9.32 -3.03
CA GLU A 117 14.54 10.26 -2.42
C GLU A 117 14.89 9.84 -0.98
N GLN A 118 13.90 9.39 -0.20
CA GLN A 118 14.11 8.93 1.18
C GLN A 118 14.83 7.58 1.25
N SER A 119 14.44 6.62 0.42
CA SER A 119 14.96 5.24 0.48
C SER A 119 16.27 5.03 -0.27
N GLY A 120 16.57 5.85 -1.27
CA GLY A 120 17.72 5.68 -2.17
C GLY A 120 17.60 4.49 -3.12
N ASP A 121 16.46 3.78 -3.16
CA ASP A 121 16.18 2.62 -4.01
C ASP A 121 14.93 2.86 -4.85
N GLY A 122 14.99 2.46 -6.13
CA GLY A 122 13.87 2.56 -7.07
C GLY A 122 12.99 1.30 -7.16
N GLN A 123 13.38 0.19 -6.56
CA GLN A 123 12.55 -1.03 -6.56
C GLN A 123 11.49 -0.95 -5.47
N MET A 124 10.21 -1.05 -5.86
CA MET A 124 9.12 -0.91 -4.91
C MET A 124 7.97 -1.90 -5.15
N VAL A 125 7.23 -2.16 -4.07
CA VAL A 125 5.87 -2.71 -4.12
C VAL A 125 4.91 -1.61 -3.71
N VAL A 126 3.81 -1.45 -4.45
CA VAL A 126 2.77 -0.48 -4.11
C VAL A 126 1.59 -1.20 -3.48
N MET A 127 1.15 -0.72 -2.33
CA MET A 127 -0.02 -1.24 -1.66
C MET A 127 -0.98 -0.12 -1.27
N GLY A 128 -2.26 -0.46 -1.11
CA GLY A 128 -3.25 0.54 -0.68
C GLY A 128 -4.46 -0.07 -0.01
N TYR A 129 -5.13 0.76 0.78
CA TYR A 129 -6.31 0.41 1.55
C TYR A 129 -7.54 1.13 1.01
N CYS A 130 -8.68 0.45 0.83
CA CYS A 130 -9.95 1.04 0.39
C CYS A 130 -9.79 1.91 -0.88
N PHE A 131 -9.89 3.23 -0.75
CA PHE A 131 -9.59 4.21 -1.82
C PHE A 131 -8.17 4.00 -2.37
N GLY A 132 -7.18 3.89 -1.48
CA GLY A 132 -5.79 3.64 -1.87
C GLY A 132 -5.59 2.32 -2.62
N GLY A 133 -6.40 1.30 -2.33
CA GLY A 133 -6.41 0.07 -3.11
C GLY A 133 -6.86 0.27 -4.55
N ALA A 134 -7.86 1.13 -4.78
CA ALA A 134 -8.28 1.50 -6.14
C ALA A 134 -7.21 2.35 -6.86
N VAL A 135 -6.52 3.24 -6.12
CA VAL A 135 -5.40 4.03 -6.64
C VAL A 135 -4.21 3.13 -7.02
N THR A 136 -3.93 2.10 -6.21
CA THR A 136 -2.92 1.08 -6.51
C THR A 136 -3.22 0.35 -7.82
N LEU A 137 -4.48 -0.06 -8.04
CA LEU A 137 -4.90 -0.68 -9.28
C LEU A 137 -4.95 0.30 -10.47
N GLU A 138 -5.20 1.59 -10.23
CA GLU A 138 -5.07 2.63 -11.26
C GLU A 138 -3.62 2.76 -11.74
N MET A 139 -2.65 2.73 -10.82
CA MET A 139 -1.23 2.73 -11.17
C MET A 139 -0.87 1.50 -11.99
N ALA A 140 -1.33 0.32 -11.57
CA ALA A 140 -1.05 -0.93 -12.26
C ALA A 140 -1.55 -0.96 -13.72
N ARG A 141 -2.69 -0.30 -14.02
CA ARG A 141 -3.25 -0.18 -15.37
C ARG A 141 -2.71 1.01 -16.18
N SER A 142 -1.79 1.79 -15.64
CA SER A 142 -1.26 2.98 -16.30
C SER A 142 0.12 2.74 -16.89
N ASP A 143 0.64 3.73 -17.61
CA ASP A 143 2.02 3.77 -18.09
C ASP A 143 3.07 3.81 -16.96
N MET A 144 2.62 3.93 -15.70
CA MET A 144 3.46 3.85 -14.51
C MET A 144 3.65 2.40 -14.00
N ALA A 145 2.95 1.41 -14.56
CA ALA A 145 2.94 0.03 -14.06
C ALA A 145 4.35 -0.54 -13.83
N GLY A 146 5.26 -0.32 -14.76
CA GLY A 146 6.64 -0.83 -14.70
C GLY A 146 7.54 -0.16 -13.64
N GLN A 147 7.05 0.83 -12.89
CA GLN A 147 7.81 1.45 -11.80
C GLN A 147 7.74 0.62 -10.49
N ALA A 148 6.89 -0.39 -10.42
CA ALA A 148 6.76 -1.28 -9.26
C ALA A 148 7.05 -2.74 -9.63
N ASN A 149 7.46 -3.54 -8.64
CA ASN A 149 7.69 -4.98 -8.77
C ASN A 149 6.42 -5.80 -8.47
N GLY A 150 5.37 -5.15 -7.98
CA GLY A 150 4.09 -5.76 -7.67
C GLY A 150 3.13 -4.79 -6.99
N TYR A 151 1.86 -5.17 -6.97
CA TYR A 151 0.76 -4.36 -6.47
C TYR A 151 -0.10 -5.17 -5.49
N ALA A 152 -0.46 -4.56 -4.35
CA ALA A 152 -1.34 -5.19 -3.38
C ALA A 152 -2.51 -4.27 -3.00
N THR A 153 -3.72 -4.80 -2.93
CA THR A 153 -4.90 -4.04 -2.51
C THR A 153 -5.61 -4.72 -1.35
N PHE A 154 -5.84 -3.98 -0.26
CA PHE A 154 -6.58 -4.42 0.91
C PHE A 154 -7.97 -3.80 0.88
N HIS A 155 -9.03 -4.61 0.78
CA HIS A 155 -10.44 -4.18 0.68
C HIS A 155 -10.63 -2.96 -0.26
N GLY A 156 -9.86 -2.90 -1.34
CA GLY A 156 -9.87 -1.79 -2.28
C GLY A 156 -11.02 -1.81 -3.25
N GLY A 157 -11.29 -0.68 -3.89
CA GLY A 157 -12.19 -0.62 -5.04
C GLY A 157 -11.59 -1.38 -6.23
N LEU A 158 -12.34 -2.34 -6.79
CA LEU A 158 -11.84 -3.32 -7.76
C LEU A 158 -12.28 -3.04 -9.21
N SER A 159 -13.22 -2.12 -9.40
CA SER A 159 -13.77 -1.84 -10.73
C SER A 159 -12.72 -1.20 -11.66
N THR A 160 -12.65 -1.71 -12.89
CA THR A 160 -11.88 -1.08 -13.96
C THR A 160 -12.67 0.09 -14.53
N PRO A 161 -12.10 1.32 -14.56
CA PRO A 161 -12.77 2.49 -15.10
C PRO A 161 -13.04 2.35 -16.60
N GLU A 162 -14.09 3.04 -17.08
CA GLU A 162 -14.38 3.10 -18.51
C GLU A 162 -13.17 3.62 -19.30
N GLY A 163 -12.84 2.94 -20.39
CA GLY A 163 -11.72 3.28 -21.26
C GLY A 163 -10.35 2.79 -20.78
N GLN A 164 -10.30 2.07 -19.65
CA GLN A 164 -9.09 1.35 -19.21
C GLN A 164 -9.23 -0.16 -19.42
N SER A 165 -8.11 -0.84 -19.48
CA SER A 165 -8.01 -2.30 -19.62
C SER A 165 -6.77 -2.81 -18.91
N TRP A 166 -6.67 -4.11 -18.77
CA TRP A 166 -5.48 -4.85 -18.38
C TRP A 166 -4.77 -5.35 -19.63
N ASP A 167 -3.45 -5.24 -19.68
CA ASP A 167 -2.66 -5.57 -20.86
C ASP A 167 -1.94 -6.93 -20.73
N GLY A 168 -1.88 -7.50 -19.52
CA GLY A 168 -1.32 -8.82 -19.24
C GLY A 168 0.19 -8.81 -18.95
N ASP A 169 0.85 -7.68 -19.02
CA ASP A 169 2.27 -7.50 -18.73
C ASP A 169 2.52 -6.69 -17.44
N GLU A 170 1.45 -6.35 -16.72
CA GLU A 170 1.55 -5.70 -15.42
C GLU A 170 2.26 -6.60 -14.40
N PRO A 171 3.06 -6.01 -13.50
CA PRO A 171 3.64 -6.75 -12.38
C PRO A 171 2.59 -7.49 -11.56
N PRO A 172 2.95 -8.60 -10.90
CA PRO A 172 2.00 -9.42 -10.15
C PRO A 172 1.12 -8.65 -9.17
N LEU A 173 -0.16 -9.05 -9.08
CA LEU A 173 -1.16 -8.42 -8.22
C LEU A 173 -1.56 -9.34 -7.06
N LEU A 174 -1.76 -8.74 -5.88
CA LEU A 174 -2.34 -9.40 -4.70
C LEU A 174 -3.60 -8.66 -4.26
N VAL A 175 -4.72 -9.36 -4.24
CA VAL A 175 -6.02 -8.80 -3.80
C VAL A 175 -6.43 -9.47 -2.50
N LEU A 176 -6.58 -8.68 -1.43
CA LEU A 176 -6.90 -9.13 -0.07
C LEU A 176 -8.27 -8.59 0.33
N HIS A 177 -9.30 -9.45 0.25
CA HIS A 177 -10.69 -9.02 0.25
C HIS A 177 -11.53 -9.58 1.41
N GLY A 178 -12.43 -8.77 1.94
CA GLY A 178 -13.38 -9.17 2.97
C GLY A 178 -14.61 -9.87 2.40
N GLY A 179 -14.82 -11.16 2.73
CA GLY A 179 -15.96 -11.92 2.20
C GLY A 179 -17.36 -11.47 2.67
N ALA A 180 -17.44 -10.52 3.61
CA ALA A 180 -18.67 -9.86 4.03
C ALA A 180 -18.67 -8.36 3.70
N ASP A 181 -17.81 -7.92 2.79
CA ASP A 181 -17.79 -6.57 2.28
C ASP A 181 -19.06 -6.29 1.46
N THR A 182 -19.82 -5.27 1.89
CA THR A 182 -21.05 -4.83 1.21
C THR A 182 -20.85 -3.58 0.36
N SER A 183 -19.65 -3.00 0.42
CA SER A 183 -19.27 -1.82 -0.37
C SER A 183 -18.60 -2.23 -1.68
N ILE A 184 -17.69 -3.20 -1.59
CA ILE A 184 -17.05 -3.88 -2.71
C ILE A 184 -17.48 -5.33 -2.60
N THR A 185 -18.25 -5.79 -3.55
CA THR A 185 -18.93 -7.08 -3.45
C THR A 185 -18.11 -8.24 -4.00
N MET A 186 -18.54 -9.46 -3.75
CA MET A 186 -17.92 -10.64 -4.38
C MET A 186 -18.12 -10.68 -5.91
N GLU A 187 -19.13 -10.00 -6.43
CA GLU A 187 -19.32 -9.78 -7.86
C GLU A 187 -18.21 -8.89 -8.43
N ASP A 188 -17.78 -7.85 -7.70
CA ASP A 188 -16.65 -7.01 -8.12
C ASP A 188 -15.33 -7.81 -8.13
N VAL A 189 -15.13 -8.69 -7.14
CA VAL A 189 -13.98 -9.61 -7.09
C VAL A 189 -13.99 -10.55 -8.32
N ALA A 190 -15.15 -11.13 -8.63
CA ALA A 190 -15.28 -12.02 -9.77
C ALA A 190 -15.08 -11.29 -11.11
N SER A 191 -15.56 -10.04 -11.22
CA SER A 191 -15.34 -9.21 -12.41
C SER A 191 -13.86 -8.96 -12.64
N LEU A 192 -13.15 -8.47 -11.60
CA LEU A 192 -11.70 -8.25 -11.69
C LEU A 192 -10.94 -9.53 -12.05
N ALA A 193 -11.26 -10.66 -11.40
CA ALA A 193 -10.62 -11.93 -11.71
C ALA A 193 -10.79 -12.33 -13.18
N ASN A 194 -12.00 -12.16 -13.73
CA ASN A 194 -12.27 -12.47 -15.14
C ASN A 194 -11.50 -11.54 -16.10
N GLU A 195 -11.36 -10.26 -15.75
CA GLU A 195 -10.59 -9.29 -16.53
C GLU A 195 -9.10 -9.66 -16.55
N LEU A 196 -8.52 -9.95 -15.38
CA LEU A 196 -7.13 -10.36 -15.23
C LEU A 196 -6.82 -11.68 -15.95
N GLU A 197 -7.70 -12.70 -15.84
CA GLU A 197 -7.59 -13.95 -16.59
C GLU A 197 -7.63 -13.73 -18.10
N ALA A 198 -8.56 -12.89 -18.57
CA ALA A 198 -8.70 -12.58 -19.99
C ALA A 198 -7.48 -11.87 -20.57
N ALA A 199 -6.81 -11.03 -19.77
CA ALA A 199 -5.59 -10.34 -20.15
C ALA A 199 -4.34 -11.21 -20.00
N GLY A 200 -4.34 -12.24 -19.15
CA GLY A 200 -3.20 -13.11 -18.88
C GLY A 200 -2.30 -12.62 -17.75
N ASN A 201 -2.81 -11.78 -16.86
CA ASN A 201 -2.08 -11.26 -15.72
C ASN A 201 -1.70 -12.34 -14.69
N THR A 202 -0.59 -12.10 -14.00
CA THR A 202 -0.24 -12.88 -12.80
C THR A 202 -0.88 -12.24 -11.57
N TYR A 203 -1.76 -12.96 -10.88
CA TYR A 203 -2.42 -12.44 -9.69
C TYR A 203 -2.76 -13.53 -8.67
N SER A 204 -3.01 -13.10 -7.43
CA SER A 204 -3.62 -13.89 -6.36
C SER A 204 -4.74 -13.10 -5.71
N ILE A 205 -5.86 -13.77 -5.39
CA ILE A 205 -6.99 -13.18 -4.67
C ILE A 205 -7.29 -14.03 -3.44
N GLU A 206 -7.21 -13.43 -2.25
CA GLU A 206 -7.61 -14.06 -1.00
C GLU A 206 -8.87 -13.42 -0.43
N VAL A 207 -9.82 -14.26 -0.03
CA VAL A 207 -11.10 -13.82 0.53
C VAL A 207 -11.26 -14.30 1.96
N TYR A 208 -11.42 -13.35 2.88
CA TYR A 208 -11.52 -13.62 4.32
C TYR A 208 -12.97 -13.65 4.76
N SER A 209 -13.46 -14.84 5.11
CA SER A 209 -14.88 -15.04 5.49
C SER A 209 -15.27 -14.15 6.68
N LYS A 210 -16.47 -13.52 6.61
CA LYS A 210 -17.05 -12.62 7.61
C LYS A 210 -16.28 -11.30 7.82
N ALA A 211 -15.19 -11.03 7.11
CA ALA A 211 -14.51 -9.77 7.18
C ALA A 211 -15.29 -8.70 6.39
N PRO A 212 -15.68 -7.58 7.01
CA PRO A 212 -16.36 -6.47 6.33
C PRO A 212 -15.34 -5.59 5.60
N HIS A 213 -15.82 -4.56 4.88
CA HIS A 213 -14.96 -3.49 4.39
C HIS A 213 -14.15 -2.85 5.52
N ALA A 214 -12.89 -2.50 5.28
CA ALA A 214 -11.96 -1.91 6.26
C ALA A 214 -11.65 -2.83 7.47
N PHE A 215 -11.62 -4.15 7.25
CA PHE A 215 -11.35 -5.15 8.29
C PHE A 215 -9.94 -5.06 8.89
N THR A 216 -9.04 -4.31 8.28
CA THR A 216 -7.65 -4.12 8.71
C THR A 216 -7.45 -2.90 9.63
N VAL A 217 -8.44 -1.99 9.72
CA VAL A 217 -8.30 -0.71 10.43
C VAL A 217 -8.38 -0.89 11.93
N PHE A 218 -7.25 -0.78 12.59
CA PHE A 218 -7.10 -0.98 14.05
C PHE A 218 -8.07 -0.11 14.86
N GLY A 219 -8.70 -0.71 15.87
CA GLY A 219 -9.57 -0.01 16.80
C GLY A 219 -10.93 0.39 16.22
N SER A 220 -11.19 0.17 14.93
CA SER A 220 -12.50 0.39 14.34
C SER A 220 -13.47 -0.74 14.73
N ASN A 221 -14.77 -0.47 14.65
CA ASN A 221 -15.81 -1.49 14.85
C ASN A 221 -15.89 -2.53 13.72
N ARG A 222 -15.12 -2.34 12.66
CA ARG A 222 -14.99 -3.24 11.51
C ARG A 222 -13.73 -4.12 11.59
N TYR A 223 -12.80 -3.81 12.49
CA TYR A 223 -11.55 -4.55 12.64
C TYR A 223 -11.81 -6.02 12.93
N GLN A 224 -11.12 -6.88 12.21
CA GLN A 224 -11.14 -8.34 12.44
C GLN A 224 -9.72 -8.90 12.47
N GLU A 225 -9.21 -9.14 13.68
CA GLU A 225 -7.86 -9.62 13.93
C GLU A 225 -7.48 -10.84 13.06
N ARG A 226 -8.35 -11.85 12.97
CA ARG A 226 -8.09 -13.04 12.15
C ARG A 226 -7.85 -12.72 10.68
N ALA A 227 -8.69 -11.84 10.11
CA ALA A 227 -8.59 -11.48 8.70
C ALA A 227 -7.43 -10.51 8.46
N ASP A 228 -7.21 -9.56 9.38
CA ASP A 228 -6.08 -8.65 9.32
C ASP A 228 -4.75 -9.41 9.37
N THR A 229 -4.57 -10.32 10.35
CA THR A 229 -3.36 -11.15 10.48
C THR A 229 -3.12 -11.98 9.22
N ALA A 230 -4.15 -12.71 8.74
CA ALA A 230 -4.00 -13.57 7.57
C ALA A 230 -3.66 -12.77 6.29
N SER A 231 -4.29 -11.60 6.11
CA SER A 231 -3.98 -10.74 4.96
C SER A 231 -2.58 -10.11 5.04
N TRP A 232 -2.13 -9.81 6.26
CA TRP A 232 -0.78 -9.29 6.48
C TRP A 232 0.28 -10.37 6.25
N ASP A 233 0.02 -11.62 6.66
CA ASP A 233 0.90 -12.77 6.38
C ASP A 233 1.00 -13.02 4.87
N ALA A 234 -0.12 -13.04 4.14
CA ALA A 234 -0.13 -13.18 2.68
C ALA A 234 0.64 -12.03 1.99
N PHE A 235 0.50 -10.81 2.48
CA PHE A 235 1.25 -9.67 1.97
C PHE A 235 2.75 -9.78 2.28
N SER A 236 3.12 -10.29 3.46
CA SER A 236 4.52 -10.55 3.83
C SER A 236 5.17 -11.57 2.88
N ASP A 237 4.46 -12.66 2.56
CA ASP A 237 4.92 -13.67 1.60
C ASP A 237 5.07 -13.07 0.19
N PHE A 238 4.10 -12.25 -0.23
CA PHE A 238 4.17 -11.52 -1.50
C PHE A 238 5.39 -10.59 -1.57
N LEU A 239 5.68 -9.84 -0.50
CA LEU A 239 6.89 -9.00 -0.44
C LEU A 239 8.17 -9.82 -0.57
N ALA A 240 8.25 -10.95 0.12
CA ALA A 240 9.42 -11.84 0.04
C ALA A 240 9.66 -12.39 -1.38
N GLU A 241 8.60 -12.62 -2.16
CA GLU A 241 8.71 -12.99 -3.57
C GLU A 241 9.13 -11.83 -4.47
N ARG A 242 8.75 -10.58 -4.15
CA ARG A 242 9.05 -9.39 -4.97
C ARG A 242 10.44 -8.84 -4.69
N PHE A 243 10.99 -9.11 -3.52
CA PHE A 243 12.33 -8.71 -3.11
C PHE A 243 13.16 -9.96 -2.74
N PRO A 244 13.52 -10.81 -3.71
CA PRO A 244 14.38 -11.96 -3.45
C PRO A 244 15.75 -11.44 -2.99
N GLY A 245 16.21 -11.91 -1.81
CA GLY A 245 17.48 -11.55 -1.20
C GLY A 245 18.69 -12.11 -1.97
#